data_efe76fb282d58f82aa1949ca3f6085ac
#
_entry.id   efe76fb282d58f82aa1949ca3f6085ac
#
_cell.length_a   1.000
_cell.length_b   1.000
_cell.length_c   1.000
_cell.angle_alpha   90.00
_cell.angle_beta   90.00
_cell.angle_gamma   90.00
#
_symmetry.space_group_name_H-M   'P 1'
#
loop_
_entity.id
_entity.type
_entity.pdbx_description
1 polymer ?
#
loop_
_entity_poly.entity_id
_entity_poly.type
_entity_poly.pdbx_seq_one_letter_code
_entity_poly.pdbx_strand_id
1 'polypeptide(L)'
;EPSEGTATIQGHDIRSEALLSRAHMGIVPEAANVYMDLSVWRNVMLMAELHGVPRRERIENAEHLLGALDLDDRKKQKARSLSKGLRQRLMLCSALVTDPEILFLDEPTSGLDVQSARLIRGIVRERNRKGLTVFLTTHNMDEAEEMCSRMAIINKGRIAAVDTPDGLRSVIRSRQYTEVSFDGGTPDIRDFEAIQGVEQVSEESGRFHLYTATPGRTAAEAVRFADKRDLNITHLCTRKPSLEEVYIYITDEHDRETAA
;
A
#
# COMPACT_ATOMS: atom_id res chain seq x y z
N GLU A 1 -12.69 11.47 18.60
CA GLU A 1 -12.94 10.71 19.82
C GLU A 1 -13.87 9.55 19.47
N PRO A 2 -13.55 8.28 19.84
CA PRO A 2 -14.43 7.16 19.52
C PRO A 2 -15.79 7.28 20.26
N SER A 3 -16.89 6.86 19.63
CA SER A 3 -18.22 6.82 20.25
C SER A 3 -18.25 5.81 21.39
N GLU A 4 -17.63 4.65 21.17
CA GLU A 4 -17.47 3.57 22.13
C GLU A 4 -16.06 2.98 22.06
N GLY A 5 -15.66 2.24 23.09
CA GLY A 5 -14.35 1.64 23.18
C GLY A 5 -13.24 2.64 23.50
N THR A 6 -11.99 2.21 23.45
CA THR A 6 -10.81 3.00 23.64
C THR A 6 -9.66 2.51 22.76
N ALA A 7 -8.60 3.31 22.67
CA ALA A 7 -7.32 2.92 22.07
C ALA A 7 -6.18 3.47 22.94
N THR A 8 -5.07 2.76 22.93
CA THR A 8 -3.85 3.21 23.61
C THR A 8 -2.71 3.34 22.61
N ILE A 9 -1.93 4.40 22.74
CA ILE A 9 -0.74 4.66 21.94
C ILE A 9 0.43 4.82 22.90
N GLN A 10 1.43 3.97 22.75
CA GLN A 10 2.59 3.89 23.65
C GLN A 10 2.19 3.78 25.13
N GLY A 11 1.09 3.06 25.41
CA GLY A 11 0.56 2.90 26.76
C GLY A 11 -0.35 4.02 27.24
N HIS A 12 -0.47 5.12 26.50
CA HIS A 12 -1.32 6.28 26.84
C HIS A 12 -2.70 6.15 26.20
N ASP A 13 -3.75 6.26 27.01
CA ASP A 13 -5.14 6.27 26.55
C ASP A 13 -5.44 7.56 25.76
N ILE A 14 -6.06 7.40 24.57
CA ILE A 14 -6.35 8.52 23.66
C ILE A 14 -7.36 9.53 24.18
N ARG A 15 -8.13 9.20 25.23
CA ARG A 15 -9.13 10.08 25.87
C ARG A 15 -8.54 10.78 27.09
N SER A 16 -8.09 9.99 28.07
CA SER A 16 -7.62 10.52 29.34
C SER A 16 -6.22 11.14 29.27
N GLU A 17 -5.35 10.65 28.35
CA GLU A 17 -3.98 11.08 28.18
C GLU A 17 -3.70 11.57 26.74
N ALA A 18 -4.66 12.29 26.15
CA ALA A 18 -4.64 12.70 24.74
C ALA A 18 -3.38 13.47 24.30
N LEU A 19 -2.82 14.31 25.17
CA LEU A 19 -1.60 15.07 24.86
C LEU A 19 -0.37 14.15 24.83
N LEU A 20 -0.29 13.19 25.75
CA LEU A 20 0.81 12.25 25.82
C LEU A 20 0.77 11.30 24.61
N SER A 21 -0.41 10.75 24.29
CA SER A 21 -0.57 9.89 23.12
C SER A 21 -0.20 10.61 21.81
N ARG A 22 -0.61 11.89 21.66
CA ARG A 22 -0.28 12.71 20.46
C ARG A 22 1.19 13.03 20.32
N ALA A 23 1.93 13.14 21.43
CA ALA A 23 3.36 13.42 21.39
C ALA A 23 4.16 12.34 20.64
N HIS A 24 3.64 11.10 20.60
CA HIS A 24 4.26 9.97 19.91
C HIS A 24 3.84 9.83 18.44
N MET A 25 2.96 10.73 17.94
CA MET A 25 2.32 10.58 16.63
C MET A 25 2.77 11.64 15.64
N GLY A 26 3.11 11.23 14.43
CA GLY A 26 3.11 12.07 13.25
C GLY A 26 1.85 11.80 12.42
N ILE A 27 1.21 12.83 11.87
CA ILE A 27 -0.02 12.68 11.09
C ILE A 27 0.13 13.43 9.77
N VAL A 28 -0.14 12.73 8.67
CA VAL A 28 -0.19 13.26 7.31
C VAL A 28 -1.61 12.99 6.77
N PRO A 29 -2.52 13.96 6.84
CA PRO A 29 -3.88 13.80 6.31
C PRO A 29 -3.88 13.87 4.77
N GLU A 30 -4.95 13.37 4.14
CA GLU A 30 -5.14 13.43 2.68
C GLU A 30 -5.08 14.86 2.15
N ALA A 31 -5.81 15.78 2.79
CA ALA A 31 -5.79 17.19 2.42
C ALA A 31 -4.60 17.91 3.03
N ALA A 32 -3.83 18.60 2.19
CA ALA A 32 -2.64 19.33 2.63
C ALA A 32 -2.96 20.38 3.71
N ASN A 33 -2.57 20.08 4.93
CA ASN A 33 -2.74 20.95 6.10
C ASN A 33 -1.41 21.65 6.45
N VAL A 34 -0.99 22.58 5.57
CA VAL A 34 0.21 23.40 5.78
C VAL A 34 -0.18 24.88 5.87
N TYR A 35 0.58 25.65 6.62
CA TYR A 35 0.39 27.09 6.73
C TYR A 35 0.83 27.78 5.44
N MET A 36 -0.12 28.10 4.59
CA MET A 36 0.09 28.58 3.21
C MET A 36 0.92 29.87 3.13
N ASP A 37 0.81 30.77 4.09
CA ASP A 37 1.53 32.05 4.13
C ASP A 37 2.92 31.94 4.76
N LEU A 38 3.23 30.84 5.43
CA LEU A 38 4.56 30.58 5.93
C LEU A 38 5.45 29.98 4.85
N SER A 39 6.76 30.19 4.98
CA SER A 39 7.74 29.50 4.13
C SER A 39 7.80 28.01 4.49
N VAL A 40 8.38 27.22 3.57
CA VAL A 40 8.67 25.80 3.78
C VAL A 40 9.39 25.59 5.13
N TRP A 41 10.50 26.32 5.34
CA TRP A 41 11.26 26.27 6.58
C TRP A 41 10.41 26.59 7.82
N ARG A 42 9.62 27.68 7.74
CA ARG A 42 8.80 28.09 8.89
C ARG A 42 7.70 27.11 9.23
N ASN A 43 7.12 26.41 8.23
CA ASN A 43 6.16 25.33 8.46
C ASN A 43 6.79 24.21 9.30
N VAL A 44 7.95 23.70 8.87
CA VAL A 44 8.64 22.60 9.56
C VAL A 44 9.07 23.02 10.97
N MET A 45 9.69 24.20 11.08
CA MET A 45 10.15 24.71 12.38
C MET A 45 9.01 24.94 13.36
N LEU A 46 7.86 25.43 12.90
CA LEU A 46 6.69 25.65 13.74
C LEU A 46 6.14 24.32 14.28
N MET A 47 6.03 23.29 13.42
CA MET A 47 5.55 21.99 13.87
C MET A 47 6.48 21.37 14.92
N ALA A 48 7.78 21.41 14.70
CA ALA A 48 8.75 20.94 15.68
C ALA A 48 8.70 21.74 17.00
N GLU A 49 8.44 23.04 16.92
CA GLU A 49 8.31 23.91 18.10
C GLU A 49 7.06 23.60 18.91
N LEU A 50 5.92 23.42 18.26
CA LEU A 50 4.66 23.05 18.90
C LEU A 50 4.72 21.69 19.61
N HIS A 51 5.55 20.77 19.11
CA HIS A 51 5.82 19.48 19.75
C HIS A 51 6.96 19.50 20.77
N GLY A 52 7.49 20.68 21.09
CA GLY A 52 8.50 20.84 22.14
C GLY A 52 9.91 20.36 21.76
N VAL A 53 10.19 20.11 20.47
CA VAL A 53 11.53 19.68 20.02
C VAL A 53 12.56 20.78 20.33
N PRO A 54 13.70 20.49 20.99
CA PRO A 54 14.73 21.45 21.30
C PRO A 54 15.26 22.17 20.04
N ARG A 55 15.57 23.47 20.16
CA ARG A 55 15.93 24.30 18.99
C ARG A 55 17.05 23.71 18.13
N ARG A 56 18.06 23.11 18.74
CA ARG A 56 19.19 22.53 18.03
C ARG A 56 18.74 21.31 17.22
N GLU A 57 18.04 20.40 17.86
CA GLU A 57 17.54 19.16 17.23
C GLU A 57 16.56 19.45 16.09
N ARG A 58 15.63 20.41 16.28
CA ARG A 58 14.67 20.76 15.21
C ARG A 58 15.35 21.36 13.98
N ILE A 59 16.46 22.09 14.13
CA ILE A 59 17.23 22.62 13.00
C ILE A 59 17.91 21.46 12.27
N GLU A 60 18.61 20.59 12.98
CA GLU A 60 19.32 19.43 12.42
C GLU A 60 18.32 18.48 11.69
N ASN A 61 17.20 18.14 12.33
CA ASN A 61 16.16 17.31 11.76
C ASN A 61 15.51 17.96 10.52
N ALA A 62 15.19 19.26 10.60
CA ALA A 62 14.58 19.99 9.49
C ALA A 62 15.50 20.05 8.27
N GLU A 63 16.79 20.33 8.45
CA GLU A 63 17.77 20.37 7.36
C GLU A 63 17.91 19.00 6.68
N HIS A 64 18.04 17.94 7.48
CA HIS A 64 18.11 16.58 6.97
C HIS A 64 16.87 16.17 6.17
N LEU A 65 15.67 16.42 6.74
CA LEU A 65 14.41 16.02 6.11
C LEU A 65 14.08 16.84 4.87
N LEU A 66 14.36 18.14 4.87
CA LEU A 66 14.15 19.00 3.71
C LEU A 66 15.05 18.57 2.54
N GLY A 67 16.30 18.21 2.81
CA GLY A 67 17.19 17.63 1.81
C GLY A 67 16.68 16.30 1.27
N ALA A 68 16.28 15.37 2.15
CA ALA A 68 15.77 14.05 1.78
C ALA A 68 14.47 14.11 0.95
N LEU A 69 13.65 15.16 1.15
CA LEU A 69 12.36 15.37 0.47
C LEU A 69 12.44 16.35 -0.72
N ASP A 70 13.64 16.71 -1.20
CA ASP A 70 13.87 17.65 -2.31
C ASP A 70 13.18 19.02 -2.09
N LEU A 71 13.25 19.55 -0.88
CA LEU A 71 12.68 20.84 -0.51
C LEU A 71 13.75 21.87 -0.09
N ASP A 72 15.04 21.50 -0.13
CA ASP A 72 16.14 22.31 0.36
C ASP A 72 16.25 23.67 -0.35
N ASP A 73 16.21 23.65 -1.69
CA ASP A 73 16.25 24.85 -2.53
C ASP A 73 15.01 25.73 -2.37
N ARG A 74 13.96 25.24 -1.71
CA ARG A 74 12.66 25.88 -1.55
C ARG A 74 12.40 26.40 -0.14
N LYS A 75 13.35 26.31 0.77
CA LYS A 75 13.22 26.69 2.19
C LYS A 75 12.56 28.05 2.40
N LYS A 76 12.87 29.02 1.54
CA LYS A 76 12.36 30.40 1.63
C LYS A 76 11.04 30.62 0.89
N GLN A 77 10.60 29.67 0.05
CA GLN A 77 9.35 29.78 -0.69
C GLN A 77 8.15 29.63 0.25
N LYS A 78 7.08 30.40 -0.02
CA LYS A 78 5.82 30.25 0.70
C LYS A 78 5.10 28.96 0.26
N ALA A 79 4.48 28.25 1.21
CA ALA A 79 3.80 26.99 0.94
C ALA A 79 2.69 27.11 -0.14
N ARG A 80 2.04 28.28 -0.24
CA ARG A 80 1.02 28.54 -1.28
C ARG A 80 1.55 28.47 -2.71
N SER A 81 2.85 28.68 -2.94
CA SER A 81 3.45 28.64 -4.28
C SER A 81 3.92 27.23 -4.68
N LEU A 82 3.80 26.24 -3.80
CA LEU A 82 4.19 24.87 -4.04
C LEU A 82 3.13 24.11 -4.85
N SER A 83 3.55 23.15 -5.69
CA SER A 83 2.66 22.17 -6.31
C SER A 83 2.02 21.26 -5.26
N LYS A 84 0.99 20.47 -5.63
CA LYS A 84 0.36 19.48 -4.75
C LYS A 84 1.41 18.51 -4.17
N GLY A 85 2.27 17.95 -5.02
CA GLY A 85 3.31 17.01 -4.59
C GLY A 85 4.33 17.63 -3.64
N LEU A 86 4.77 18.86 -3.90
CA LEU A 86 5.68 19.56 -2.98
C LEU A 86 5.02 19.91 -1.63
N ARG A 87 3.73 20.22 -1.61
CA ARG A 87 2.98 20.42 -0.35
C ARG A 87 2.85 19.11 0.43
N GLN A 88 2.63 18.00 -0.26
CA GLN A 88 2.57 16.69 0.38
C GLN A 88 3.93 16.31 1.00
N ARG A 89 5.03 16.56 0.28
CA ARG A 89 6.38 16.38 0.82
C ARG A 89 6.64 17.27 2.04
N LEU A 90 6.15 18.52 2.02
CA LEU A 90 6.26 19.43 3.16
C LEU A 90 5.45 18.92 4.36
N MET A 91 4.26 18.36 4.15
CA MET A 91 3.49 17.75 5.25
C MET A 91 4.22 16.57 5.86
N LEU A 92 4.75 15.67 5.03
CA LEU A 92 5.52 14.53 5.52
C LEU A 92 6.77 15.01 6.29
N CYS A 93 7.48 16.05 5.79
CA CYS A 93 8.59 16.65 6.50
C CYS A 93 8.16 17.20 7.88
N SER A 94 7.03 17.89 7.92
CA SER A 94 6.48 18.47 9.16
C SER A 94 6.03 17.40 10.17
N ALA A 95 5.54 16.24 9.70
CA ALA A 95 5.17 15.13 10.56
C ALA A 95 6.40 14.37 11.10
N LEU A 96 7.47 14.26 10.29
CA LEU A 96 8.68 13.52 10.66
C LEU A 96 9.68 14.32 11.47
N VAL A 97 9.61 15.67 11.45
CA VAL A 97 10.60 16.53 12.15
C VAL A 97 10.55 16.37 13.68
N THR A 98 9.42 15.88 14.19
CA THR A 98 9.21 15.59 15.62
C THR A 98 9.78 14.24 16.05
N ASP A 99 10.33 13.47 15.12
CA ASP A 99 10.82 12.09 15.29
C ASP A 99 9.79 11.17 15.98
N PRO A 100 8.58 11.03 15.40
CA PRO A 100 7.49 10.28 16.02
C PRO A 100 7.78 8.78 16.02
N GLU A 101 7.17 8.03 16.95
CA GLU A 101 7.23 6.57 17.03
C GLU A 101 6.20 5.90 16.12
N ILE A 102 5.09 6.62 15.84
CA ILE A 102 4.02 6.16 14.94
C ILE A 102 3.70 7.27 13.94
N LEU A 103 3.63 6.91 12.65
CA LEU A 103 3.24 7.80 11.57
C LEU A 103 1.92 7.33 10.96
N PHE A 104 0.91 8.18 11.03
CA PHE A 104 -0.37 7.98 10.35
C PHE A 104 -0.35 8.69 9.01
N LEU A 105 -0.65 7.95 7.94
CA LEU A 105 -0.68 8.42 6.56
C LEU A 105 -2.07 8.17 5.99
N ASP A 106 -2.77 9.23 5.63
CA ASP A 106 -4.07 9.13 4.98
C ASP A 106 -3.93 9.51 3.51
N GLU A 107 -4.09 8.52 2.62
CA GLU A 107 -3.93 8.66 1.16
C GLU A 107 -2.67 9.44 0.73
N PRO A 108 -1.46 9.07 1.22
CA PRO A 108 -0.28 9.93 1.15
C PRO A 108 0.21 10.22 -0.26
N THR A 109 -0.16 9.39 -1.25
CA THR A 109 0.28 9.55 -2.64
C THR A 109 -0.86 9.85 -3.63
N SER A 110 -2.08 10.04 -3.12
CA SER A 110 -3.27 10.28 -3.94
C SER A 110 -3.14 11.54 -4.82
N GLY A 111 -3.29 11.34 -6.15
CA GLY A 111 -3.22 12.41 -7.14
C GLY A 111 -1.85 13.09 -7.25
N LEU A 112 -0.78 12.42 -6.86
CA LEU A 112 0.59 12.86 -7.06
C LEU A 112 1.18 12.30 -8.36
N ASP A 113 2.20 12.98 -8.88
CA ASP A 113 3.03 12.43 -9.93
C ASP A 113 3.87 11.25 -9.43
N VAL A 114 4.31 10.39 -10.36
CA VAL A 114 5.06 9.17 -10.07
C VAL A 114 6.34 9.43 -9.26
N GLN A 115 7.04 10.55 -9.55
CA GLN A 115 8.29 10.87 -8.86
C GLN A 115 8.03 11.26 -7.41
N SER A 116 7.02 12.11 -7.17
CA SER A 116 6.62 12.52 -5.82
C SER A 116 6.13 11.33 -4.98
N ALA A 117 5.28 10.47 -5.56
CA ALA A 117 4.81 9.26 -4.90
C ALA A 117 5.96 8.31 -4.53
N ARG A 118 6.88 8.07 -5.46
CA ARG A 118 8.06 7.22 -5.24
C ARG A 118 8.96 7.75 -4.12
N LEU A 119 9.20 9.07 -4.11
CA LEU A 119 10.03 9.70 -3.08
C LEU A 119 9.40 9.54 -1.70
N ILE A 120 8.11 9.85 -1.56
CA ILE A 120 7.36 9.71 -0.30
C ILE A 120 7.44 8.26 0.20
N ARG A 121 7.11 7.27 -0.65
CA ARG A 121 7.19 5.85 -0.28
C ARG A 121 8.60 5.44 0.12
N GLY A 122 9.62 5.95 -0.58
CA GLY A 122 11.02 5.68 -0.26
C GLY A 122 11.41 6.15 1.15
N ILE A 123 11.07 7.39 1.50
CA ILE A 123 11.33 7.97 2.83
C ILE A 123 10.58 7.22 3.92
N VAL A 124 9.29 6.92 3.71
CA VAL A 124 8.47 6.18 4.69
C VAL A 124 9.07 4.80 4.96
N ARG A 125 9.46 4.06 3.91
CA ARG A 125 10.13 2.75 4.07
C ARG A 125 11.46 2.84 4.80
N GLU A 126 12.25 3.84 4.49
CA GLU A 126 13.53 4.05 5.18
C GLU A 126 13.32 4.28 6.68
N ARG A 127 12.36 5.14 7.04
CA ARG A 127 12.01 5.39 8.43
C ARG A 127 11.42 4.17 9.12
N ASN A 128 10.56 3.40 8.45
CA ASN A 128 10.03 2.15 8.99
C ASN A 128 11.13 1.13 9.28
N ARG A 129 12.14 0.99 8.40
CA ARG A 129 13.31 0.12 8.66
C ARG A 129 14.13 0.56 9.87
N LYS A 130 14.06 1.84 10.23
CA LYS A 130 14.71 2.41 11.42
C LYS A 130 13.85 2.33 12.68
N GLY A 131 12.68 1.69 12.62
CA GLY A 131 11.83 1.44 13.78
C GLY A 131 10.53 2.25 13.84
N LEU A 132 10.29 3.19 12.91
CA LEU A 132 9.03 3.92 12.84
C LEU A 132 7.88 2.97 12.52
N THR A 133 6.85 2.93 13.36
CA THR A 133 5.60 2.25 13.03
C THR A 133 4.79 3.11 12.06
N VAL A 134 4.31 2.51 10.96
CA VAL A 134 3.51 3.22 9.96
C VAL A 134 2.12 2.63 9.89
N PHE A 135 1.11 3.50 10.01
CA PHE A 135 -0.28 3.18 9.78
C PHE A 135 -0.74 3.94 8.53
N LEU A 136 -1.09 3.19 7.48
CA LEU A 136 -1.44 3.72 6.17
C LEU A 136 -2.91 3.43 5.85
N THR A 137 -3.66 4.44 5.45
CA THR A 137 -4.95 4.27 4.78
C THR A 137 -4.79 4.59 3.31
N THR A 138 -5.27 3.72 2.45
CA THR A 138 -5.26 3.92 0.99
C THR A 138 -6.34 3.06 0.32
N HIS A 139 -6.86 3.54 -0.80
CA HIS A 139 -7.70 2.76 -1.71
C HIS A 139 -6.88 2.17 -2.87
N ASN A 140 -5.59 2.49 -2.96
CA ASN A 140 -4.70 1.96 -3.98
C ASN A 140 -4.09 0.63 -3.48
N MET A 141 -4.57 -0.47 -4.05
CA MET A 141 -4.14 -1.82 -3.65
C MET A 141 -2.66 -2.09 -3.93
N ASP A 142 -2.11 -1.53 -5.00
CA ASP A 142 -0.68 -1.65 -5.31
C ASP A 142 0.17 -0.94 -4.26
N GLU A 143 -0.25 0.25 -3.81
CA GLU A 143 0.44 0.97 -2.74
C GLU A 143 0.38 0.19 -1.43
N ALA A 144 -0.80 -0.33 -1.08
CA ALA A 144 -0.98 -1.13 0.11
C ALA A 144 -0.10 -2.39 0.09
N GLU A 145 -0.05 -3.10 -1.05
CA GLU A 145 0.81 -4.27 -1.24
C GLU A 145 2.29 -3.92 -1.13
N GLU A 146 2.70 -2.82 -1.74
CA GLU A 146 4.09 -2.36 -1.75
C GLU A 146 4.57 -1.91 -0.37
N MET A 147 3.68 -1.33 0.45
CA MET A 147 4.05 -0.63 1.68
C MET A 147 3.73 -1.40 2.96
N CYS A 148 2.72 -2.27 2.95
CA CYS A 148 2.18 -2.86 4.17
C CYS A 148 2.62 -4.32 4.34
N SER A 149 3.11 -4.66 5.52
CA SER A 149 3.34 -6.06 5.91
C SER A 149 2.06 -6.75 6.37
N ARG A 150 1.05 -5.97 6.76
CA ARG A 150 -0.25 -6.44 7.24
C ARG A 150 -1.33 -5.46 6.83
N MET A 151 -2.49 -5.95 6.42
CA MET A 151 -3.59 -5.17 5.88
C MET A 151 -4.90 -5.51 6.58
N ALA A 152 -5.76 -4.51 6.71
CA ALA A 152 -7.14 -4.69 7.14
C ALA A 152 -8.08 -4.19 6.02
N ILE A 153 -9.03 -5.02 5.63
CA ILE A 153 -10.10 -4.65 4.69
C ILE A 153 -11.29 -4.18 5.53
N ILE A 154 -11.71 -2.94 5.27
CA ILE A 154 -12.88 -2.33 5.92
C ILE A 154 -14.03 -2.30 4.92
N ASN A 155 -15.18 -2.86 5.31
CA ASN A 155 -16.43 -2.79 4.55
C ASN A 155 -17.56 -2.29 5.46
N LYS A 156 -18.28 -1.24 5.02
CA LYS A 156 -19.43 -0.64 5.74
C LYS A 156 -19.14 -0.34 7.22
N GLY A 157 -17.92 0.15 7.51
CA GLY A 157 -17.48 0.52 8.86
C GLY A 157 -17.08 -0.66 9.76
N ARG A 158 -16.96 -1.88 9.22
CA ARG A 158 -16.52 -3.08 9.92
C ARG A 158 -15.25 -3.64 9.30
N ILE A 159 -14.41 -4.25 10.12
CA ILE A 159 -13.24 -4.98 9.62
C ILE A 159 -13.74 -6.32 9.08
N ALA A 160 -13.66 -6.50 7.76
CA ALA A 160 -14.04 -7.74 7.08
C ALA A 160 -12.92 -8.79 7.11
N ALA A 161 -11.66 -8.38 7.01
CA ALA A 161 -10.49 -9.27 7.08
C ALA A 161 -9.25 -8.54 7.57
N VAL A 162 -8.32 -9.27 8.22
CA VAL A 162 -6.99 -8.77 8.60
C VAL A 162 -5.97 -9.87 8.40
N ASP A 163 -5.03 -9.66 7.47
CA ASP A 163 -3.92 -10.61 7.25
C ASP A 163 -2.75 -9.91 6.51
N THR A 164 -1.71 -10.66 6.19
CA THR A 164 -0.67 -10.27 5.24
C THR A 164 -1.25 -10.22 3.82
N PRO A 165 -0.65 -9.51 2.85
CA PRO A 165 -1.10 -9.52 1.46
C PRO A 165 -1.23 -10.94 0.88
N ASP A 166 -0.25 -11.82 1.14
CA ASP A 166 -0.30 -13.22 0.70
C ASP A 166 -1.35 -14.04 1.45
N GLY A 167 -1.59 -13.77 2.74
CA GLY A 167 -2.66 -14.38 3.52
C GLY A 167 -4.03 -14.05 2.95
N LEU A 168 -4.28 -12.77 2.66
CA LEU A 168 -5.53 -12.32 2.03
C LEU A 168 -5.74 -12.99 0.66
N ARG A 169 -4.70 -13.11 -0.18
CA ARG A 169 -4.80 -13.82 -1.46
C ARG A 169 -5.15 -15.30 -1.30
N SER A 170 -4.75 -15.90 -0.18
CA SER A 170 -5.03 -17.32 0.05
C SER A 170 -6.52 -17.63 0.25
N VAL A 171 -7.35 -16.62 0.53
CA VAL A 171 -8.81 -16.75 0.66
C VAL A 171 -9.45 -17.17 -0.66
N ILE A 172 -8.89 -16.71 -1.80
CA ILE A 172 -9.39 -17.07 -3.14
C ILE A 172 -8.39 -17.95 -3.89
N ARG A 173 -7.98 -19.06 -3.30
CA ARG A 173 -7.04 -20.02 -3.94
C ARG A 173 -7.54 -20.56 -5.28
N SER A 174 -8.86 -20.68 -5.47
CA SER A 174 -9.50 -21.12 -6.71
C SER A 174 -9.33 -20.17 -7.90
N ARG A 175 -8.83 -18.95 -7.67
CA ARG A 175 -8.55 -17.97 -8.73
C ARG A 175 -7.06 -17.81 -9.07
N GLN A 176 -6.20 -18.66 -8.54
CA GLN A 176 -4.82 -18.74 -9.03
C GLN A 176 -4.82 -19.49 -10.35
N TYR A 177 -4.02 -19.05 -11.31
CA TYR A 177 -3.93 -19.71 -12.60
C TYR A 177 -2.54 -19.65 -13.20
N THR A 178 -2.29 -20.58 -14.12
CA THR A 178 -1.17 -20.50 -15.04
C THR A 178 -1.68 -19.96 -16.36
N GLU A 179 -1.11 -18.86 -16.82
CA GLU A 179 -1.38 -18.29 -18.13
C GLU A 179 -0.37 -18.84 -19.13
N VAL A 180 -0.85 -19.38 -20.24
CA VAL A 180 -0.01 -19.94 -21.31
C VAL A 180 -0.55 -19.57 -22.69
N SER A 181 0.34 -19.23 -23.62
CA SER A 181 0.02 -19.07 -25.04
C SER A 181 1.04 -19.77 -25.92
N PHE A 182 0.60 -20.14 -27.14
CA PHE A 182 1.37 -20.95 -28.07
C PHE A 182 1.47 -20.27 -29.45
N ASP A 183 2.53 -20.61 -30.15
CA ASP A 183 2.68 -20.39 -31.59
C ASP A 183 2.72 -21.73 -32.32
N GLY A 184 2.22 -21.76 -33.58
CA GLY A 184 2.21 -22.97 -34.36
C GLY A 184 0.93 -23.84 -34.25
N GLY A 185 -0.04 -23.45 -33.43
CA GLY A 185 -1.33 -24.13 -33.29
C GLY A 185 -2.12 -23.64 -32.09
N THR A 186 -3.45 -23.78 -32.15
CA THR A 186 -4.32 -23.45 -31.01
C THR A 186 -4.83 -24.77 -30.42
N PRO A 187 -4.35 -25.17 -29.23
CA PRO A 187 -4.89 -26.37 -28.54
C PRO A 187 -6.37 -26.18 -28.21
N ASP A 188 -7.10 -27.26 -28.05
CA ASP A 188 -8.48 -27.23 -27.54
C ASP A 188 -8.46 -27.02 -26.00
N ILE A 189 -9.41 -26.26 -25.48
CA ILE A 189 -9.59 -26.06 -24.01
C ILE A 189 -9.63 -27.41 -23.28
N ARG A 190 -10.28 -28.41 -23.86
CA ARG A 190 -10.41 -29.79 -23.32
C ARG A 190 -9.06 -30.48 -23.10
N ASP A 191 -8.06 -30.12 -23.88
CA ASP A 191 -6.72 -30.68 -23.73
C ASP A 191 -6.08 -30.28 -22.40
N PHE A 192 -6.40 -29.08 -21.89
CA PHE A 192 -5.88 -28.56 -20.62
C PHE A 192 -6.71 -29.04 -19.42
N GLU A 193 -8.00 -29.34 -19.60
CA GLU A 193 -8.85 -29.91 -18.55
C GLU A 193 -8.33 -31.29 -18.10
N ALA A 194 -7.62 -32.00 -18.98
CA ALA A 194 -6.98 -33.28 -18.68
C ALA A 194 -5.69 -33.15 -17.81
N ILE A 195 -5.17 -31.94 -17.62
CA ILE A 195 -3.96 -31.72 -16.81
C ILE A 195 -4.31 -31.86 -15.33
N GLN A 196 -3.58 -32.74 -14.65
CA GLN A 196 -3.80 -32.97 -13.22
C GLN A 196 -3.67 -31.67 -12.37
N GLY A 197 -4.72 -31.34 -11.66
CA GLY A 197 -4.75 -30.15 -10.75
C GLY A 197 -5.29 -28.89 -11.42
N VAL A 198 -5.71 -28.95 -12.68
CA VAL A 198 -6.50 -27.89 -13.33
C VAL A 198 -7.96 -28.07 -12.94
N GLU A 199 -8.56 -27.05 -12.36
CA GLU A 199 -9.94 -27.02 -11.89
C GLU A 199 -10.88 -26.42 -12.93
N GLN A 200 -10.39 -25.45 -13.68
CA GLN A 200 -11.13 -24.75 -14.72
C GLN A 200 -10.14 -24.20 -15.77
N VAL A 201 -10.58 -24.10 -17.01
CA VAL A 201 -9.84 -23.46 -18.10
C VAL A 201 -10.69 -22.36 -18.72
N SER A 202 -10.08 -21.23 -19.02
CA SER A 202 -10.66 -20.19 -19.86
C SER A 202 -9.66 -19.77 -20.93
N GLU A 203 -10.17 -19.23 -22.02
CA GLU A 203 -9.36 -18.65 -23.09
C GLU A 203 -9.76 -17.17 -23.28
N GLU A 204 -8.78 -16.31 -23.29
CA GLU A 204 -8.97 -14.90 -23.55
C GLU A 204 -7.86 -14.36 -24.46
N SER A 205 -8.25 -13.86 -25.62
CA SER A 205 -7.32 -13.27 -26.60
C SER A 205 -6.14 -14.18 -26.99
N GLY A 206 -6.39 -15.50 -27.14
CA GLY A 206 -5.38 -16.49 -27.50
C GLY A 206 -4.48 -16.93 -26.36
N ARG A 207 -4.83 -16.59 -25.12
CA ARG A 207 -4.17 -17.04 -23.89
C ARG A 207 -5.07 -17.97 -23.11
N PHE A 208 -4.53 -19.06 -22.66
CA PHE A 208 -5.22 -20.03 -21.82
C PHE A 208 -4.92 -19.75 -20.36
N HIS A 209 -5.96 -19.61 -19.54
CA HIS A 209 -5.88 -19.48 -18.10
C HIS A 209 -6.27 -20.79 -17.44
N LEU A 210 -5.29 -21.49 -16.87
CA LEU A 210 -5.45 -22.79 -16.22
C LEU A 210 -5.58 -22.55 -14.71
N TYR A 211 -6.81 -22.49 -14.22
CA TYR A 211 -7.11 -22.27 -12.80
C TYR A 211 -6.73 -23.48 -11.97
N THR A 212 -5.99 -23.27 -10.90
CA THR A 212 -5.39 -24.35 -10.13
C THR A 212 -4.93 -23.90 -8.74
N ALA A 213 -4.98 -24.77 -7.75
CA ALA A 213 -4.40 -24.53 -6.44
C ALA A 213 -2.85 -24.62 -6.43
N THR A 214 -2.22 -25.14 -7.50
CA THR A 214 -0.76 -25.36 -7.58
C THR A 214 -0.19 -24.83 -8.91
N PRO A 215 -0.18 -23.49 -9.13
CA PRO A 215 0.17 -22.92 -10.44
C PRO A 215 1.56 -23.29 -10.93
N GLY A 216 2.56 -23.38 -10.04
CA GLY A 216 3.91 -23.79 -10.44
C GLY A 216 3.99 -25.24 -10.97
N ARG A 217 3.19 -26.17 -10.43
CA ARG A 217 3.10 -27.55 -10.93
C ARG A 217 2.35 -27.58 -12.25
N THR A 218 1.26 -26.85 -12.36
CA THR A 218 0.48 -26.73 -13.60
C THR A 218 1.30 -26.11 -14.73
N ALA A 219 2.16 -25.12 -14.44
CA ALA A 219 3.10 -24.57 -15.42
C ALA A 219 4.07 -25.65 -15.95
N ALA A 220 4.62 -26.49 -15.08
CA ALA A 220 5.48 -27.58 -15.50
C ALA A 220 4.75 -28.62 -16.38
N GLU A 221 3.48 -28.93 -16.08
CA GLU A 221 2.67 -29.82 -16.91
C GLU A 221 2.29 -29.19 -18.26
N ALA A 222 2.05 -27.83 -18.28
CA ALA A 222 1.81 -27.10 -19.52
C ALA A 222 3.03 -27.15 -20.46
N VAL A 223 4.24 -27.10 -19.93
CA VAL A 223 5.48 -27.25 -20.71
C VAL A 223 5.57 -28.69 -21.29
N ARG A 224 5.34 -29.71 -20.46
CA ARG A 224 5.33 -31.12 -20.94
C ARG A 224 4.25 -31.38 -21.99
N PHE A 225 3.11 -30.72 -21.86
CA PHE A 225 2.05 -30.79 -22.84
C PHE A 225 2.48 -30.18 -24.18
N ALA A 226 3.13 -29.01 -24.16
CA ALA A 226 3.66 -28.37 -25.35
C ALA A 226 4.70 -29.25 -26.07
N ASP A 227 5.67 -29.80 -25.32
CA ASP A 227 6.72 -30.67 -25.84
C ASP A 227 6.12 -31.91 -26.56
N LYS A 228 5.09 -32.52 -25.98
CA LYS A 228 4.43 -33.72 -26.57
C LYS A 228 3.71 -33.43 -27.87
N ARG A 229 3.29 -32.19 -28.10
CA ARG A 229 2.49 -31.78 -29.28
C ARG A 229 3.28 -30.89 -30.26
N ASP A 230 4.58 -30.75 -30.03
CA ASP A 230 5.47 -29.89 -30.84
C ASP A 230 4.94 -28.45 -30.96
N LEU A 231 4.40 -27.94 -29.85
CA LEU A 231 3.90 -26.56 -29.73
C LEU A 231 4.98 -25.65 -29.13
N ASN A 232 5.14 -24.48 -29.70
CA ASN A 232 6.08 -23.48 -29.16
C ASN A 232 5.35 -22.57 -28.18
N ILE A 233 5.82 -22.53 -26.89
CA ILE A 233 5.27 -21.64 -25.88
C ILE A 233 5.82 -20.23 -26.12
N THR A 234 4.93 -19.27 -26.35
CA THR A 234 5.27 -17.85 -26.53
C THR A 234 5.13 -17.06 -25.24
N HIS A 235 4.29 -17.52 -24.33
CA HIS A 235 4.10 -16.92 -23.03
C HIS A 235 3.75 -17.99 -21.99
N LEU A 236 4.37 -17.90 -20.82
CA LEU A 236 4.05 -18.76 -19.67
C LEU A 236 4.30 -17.95 -18.38
N CYS A 237 3.27 -17.74 -17.59
CA CYS A 237 3.43 -17.17 -16.28
C CYS A 237 2.42 -17.74 -15.28
N THR A 238 2.75 -17.67 -14.01
CA THR A 238 1.82 -17.99 -12.93
C THR A 238 1.26 -16.70 -12.33
N ARG A 239 -0.05 -16.62 -12.18
CA ARG A 239 -0.75 -15.49 -11.62
C ARG A 239 -1.39 -15.86 -10.30
N LYS A 240 -1.15 -15.02 -9.29
CA LYS A 240 -1.94 -15.01 -8.05
C LYS A 240 -3.09 -14.00 -8.24
N PRO A 241 -4.21 -14.14 -7.52
CA PRO A 241 -5.25 -13.12 -7.51
C PRO A 241 -4.66 -11.75 -7.16
N SER A 242 -5.13 -10.71 -7.81
CA SER A 242 -4.82 -9.34 -7.40
C SER A 242 -5.48 -9.03 -6.06
N LEU A 243 -4.95 -8.06 -5.32
CA LEU A 243 -5.61 -7.62 -4.08
C LEU A 243 -6.96 -6.94 -4.35
N GLU A 244 -7.18 -6.39 -5.55
CA GLU A 244 -8.47 -5.88 -5.97
C GLU A 244 -9.52 -7.00 -6.08
N GLU A 245 -9.16 -8.13 -6.68
CA GLU A 245 -10.05 -9.31 -6.75
C GLU A 245 -10.34 -9.87 -5.36
N VAL A 246 -9.34 -9.88 -4.48
CA VAL A 246 -9.49 -10.29 -3.08
C VAL A 246 -10.44 -9.34 -2.34
N TYR A 247 -10.26 -8.04 -2.52
CA TYR A 247 -11.11 -7.03 -1.92
C TYR A 247 -12.58 -7.21 -2.33
N ILE A 248 -12.85 -7.33 -3.63
CA ILE A 248 -14.20 -7.55 -4.17
C ILE A 248 -14.80 -8.82 -3.56
N TYR A 249 -14.05 -9.92 -3.55
CA TYR A 249 -14.54 -11.19 -3.01
C TYR A 249 -14.91 -11.09 -1.53
N ILE A 250 -14.02 -10.57 -0.70
CA ILE A 250 -14.23 -10.44 0.74
C ILE A 250 -15.40 -9.49 1.06
N THR A 251 -15.53 -8.39 0.31
CA THR A 251 -16.63 -7.44 0.53
C THR A 251 -17.97 -8.02 0.12
N ASP A 252 -18.05 -8.78 -0.97
CA ASP A 252 -19.27 -9.46 -1.42
C ASP A 252 -19.70 -10.56 -0.44
N GLU A 253 -18.77 -11.37 0.08
CA GLU A 253 -19.07 -12.37 1.10
C GLU A 253 -19.55 -11.74 2.39
N HIS A 254 -18.85 -10.72 2.88
CA HIS A 254 -19.23 -10.00 4.10
C HIS A 254 -20.62 -9.36 3.99
N ASP A 255 -20.98 -8.87 2.81
CA ASP A 255 -22.32 -8.31 2.56
C ASP A 255 -23.41 -9.38 2.58
N ARG A 256 -23.14 -10.61 2.12
CA ARG A 256 -24.07 -11.74 2.19
C ARG A 256 -24.27 -12.21 3.63
N GLU A 257 -23.20 -12.31 4.40
CA GLU A 257 -23.27 -12.72 5.82
C GLU A 257 -24.01 -11.68 6.70
N THR A 258 -23.85 -10.38 6.39
CA THR A 258 -24.52 -9.31 7.15
C THR A 258 -25.98 -9.09 6.73
N ALA A 259 -26.42 -9.63 5.59
CA ALA A 259 -27.79 -9.58 5.09
C ALA A 259 -28.64 -10.81 5.49
N ALA A 260 -28.03 -11.86 6.00
CA ALA A 260 -28.67 -13.08 6.49
C ALA A 260 -28.92 -13.02 8.00
#